data_859e34c2b6daf674fae56c1c142f3a72
#
_entry.id   859e34c2b6daf674fae56c1c142f3a72
#
_cell.length_a   1.000
_cell.length_b   1.000
_cell.length_c   1.000
_cell.angle_alpha   90.00
_cell.angle_beta   90.00
_cell.angle_gamma   90.00
#
_symmetry.space_group_name_H-M   'P 1'
#
loop_
_entity.id
_entity.type
_entity.pdbx_description
1 polymer ?
#
loop_
_entity_poly.entity_id
_entity_poly.type
_entity_poly.pdbx_seq_one_letter_code
_entity_poly.pdbx_strand_id
1 'polypeptide(L)'
;DNGEEVATAVERYPDVVIDDVLPSTGKKLPPDWALQNPRDYLSVMEKVIPRALKEAGIGGDDVIGIGTDFTACTMLPIDKDGTPLCMKQEWEDNPHAWVKLWKHHAAQPEADKVNEVAAQRGEEFLARYGGKISSEWFIPKALQILDEAPEVYAAADRLIEAGDWIVLQLCGEEKRNACVAGYKAIWDEGYPSKEYFKALDPRFENVVAEKMRSDIY
;
A
#
# COMPACT_ATOMS: atom_id res chain seq x y z
N ASP A 1 -26.28 -13.97 -12.97
CA ASP A 1 -26.70 -14.82 -11.85
C ASP A 1 -26.06 -16.23 -11.86
N ASN A 2 -25.36 -16.59 -12.94
CA ASN A 2 -24.69 -17.87 -13.10
C ASN A 2 -23.15 -17.76 -13.08
N GLY A 3 -22.61 -16.57 -12.86
CA GLY A 3 -21.17 -16.29 -12.86
C GLY A 3 -20.55 -16.24 -14.26
N GLU A 4 -21.34 -16.00 -15.30
CA GLU A 4 -20.85 -15.86 -16.66
C GLU A 4 -20.09 -14.55 -16.85
N GLU A 5 -18.87 -14.62 -17.39
CA GLU A 5 -18.10 -13.46 -17.79
C GLU A 5 -18.69 -12.88 -19.08
N VAL A 6 -19.16 -11.64 -19.04
CA VAL A 6 -19.84 -10.98 -20.16
C VAL A 6 -18.86 -10.22 -21.05
N ALA A 7 -17.85 -9.56 -20.47
CA ALA A 7 -16.82 -8.83 -21.19
C ALA A 7 -15.55 -8.69 -20.36
N THR A 8 -14.40 -8.56 -21.03
CA THR A 8 -13.08 -8.33 -20.40
C THR A 8 -12.34 -7.23 -21.15
N ALA A 9 -11.78 -6.27 -20.40
CA ALA A 9 -10.91 -5.24 -20.95
C ALA A 9 -9.57 -5.22 -20.19
N VAL A 10 -8.47 -5.22 -20.93
CA VAL A 10 -7.11 -5.24 -20.37
C VAL A 10 -6.30 -4.06 -20.88
N GLU A 11 -5.59 -3.39 -20.00
CA GLU A 11 -4.64 -2.31 -20.32
C GLU A 11 -3.36 -2.51 -19.50
N ARG A 12 -2.21 -2.17 -20.09
CA ARG A 12 -0.93 -2.22 -19.38
C ARG A 12 -0.69 -0.91 -18.64
N TYR A 13 -0.09 -1.00 -17.47
CA TYR A 13 0.44 0.16 -16.79
C TYR A 13 1.58 0.78 -17.62
N PRO A 14 1.55 2.08 -17.91
CA PRO A 14 2.61 2.75 -18.67
C PRO A 14 4.00 2.57 -18.07
N ASP A 15 4.14 2.80 -16.75
CA ASP A 15 5.43 2.69 -16.05
C ASP A 15 5.72 1.27 -15.54
N VAL A 16 4.75 0.35 -15.65
CA VAL A 16 4.86 -1.07 -15.24
C VAL A 16 5.36 -1.23 -13.79
N VAL A 17 6.66 -1.48 -13.62
CA VAL A 17 7.39 -1.53 -12.34
C VAL A 17 8.62 -0.66 -12.45
N ILE A 18 8.79 0.23 -11.51
CA ILE A 18 9.93 1.14 -11.40
C ILE A 18 10.93 0.50 -10.43
N ASP A 19 11.93 -0.21 -10.96
CA ASP A 19 12.92 -0.96 -10.18
C ASP A 19 14.38 -0.71 -10.58
N ASP A 20 14.62 0.12 -11.60
CA ASP A 20 15.97 0.52 -12.02
C ASP A 20 16.22 2.02 -11.84
N VAL A 21 15.34 2.86 -12.35
CA VAL A 21 15.51 4.32 -12.39
C VAL A 21 14.23 5.01 -11.96
N LEU A 22 14.33 6.00 -11.07
CA LEU A 22 13.18 6.84 -10.69
C LEU A 22 12.85 7.80 -11.85
N PRO A 23 11.62 7.77 -12.41
CA PRO A 23 11.28 8.52 -13.62
C PRO A 23 11.47 10.02 -13.52
N SER A 24 11.17 10.62 -12.36
CA SER A 24 11.25 12.07 -12.14
C SER A 24 12.69 12.62 -12.20
N THR A 25 13.66 11.83 -11.70
CA THR A 25 15.06 12.30 -11.57
C THR A 25 16.02 11.65 -12.53
N GLY A 26 15.67 10.50 -13.12
CA GLY A 26 16.61 9.65 -13.84
C GLY A 26 17.68 8.99 -12.95
N LYS A 27 17.57 9.09 -11.63
CA LYS A 27 18.51 8.47 -10.70
C LYS A 27 18.23 6.98 -10.55
N LYS A 28 19.32 6.21 -10.48
CA LYS A 28 19.25 4.77 -10.26
C LYS A 28 18.74 4.46 -8.86
N LEU A 29 17.79 3.54 -8.77
CA LEU A 29 17.31 3.01 -7.50
C LEU A 29 18.31 1.98 -6.95
N PRO A 30 18.44 1.88 -5.61
CA PRO A 30 19.22 0.81 -5.01
C PRO A 30 18.62 -0.58 -5.33
N PRO A 31 19.38 -1.67 -5.13
CA PRO A 31 18.86 -3.03 -5.27
C PRO A 31 17.62 -3.28 -4.42
N ASP A 32 16.77 -4.20 -4.84
CA ASP A 32 15.57 -4.66 -4.14
C ASP A 32 14.45 -3.61 -4.00
N TRP A 33 14.62 -2.45 -4.61
CA TRP A 33 13.53 -1.49 -4.75
C TRP A 33 12.56 -1.92 -5.86
N ALA A 34 11.28 -1.77 -5.59
CA ALA A 34 10.23 -1.95 -6.59
C ALA A 34 9.08 -0.99 -6.28
N LEU A 35 8.89 -0.03 -7.17
CA LEU A 35 7.90 1.02 -7.04
C LEU A 35 6.87 0.92 -8.16
N GLN A 36 5.74 1.61 -8.00
CA GLN A 36 4.74 1.84 -9.04
C GLN A 36 4.26 3.29 -9.04
N ASN A 37 3.72 3.70 -10.20
CA ASN A 37 3.11 5.01 -10.35
C ASN A 37 1.60 4.93 -10.07
N PRO A 38 1.06 5.62 -9.06
CA PRO A 38 -0.38 5.58 -8.77
C PRO A 38 -1.24 6.20 -9.89
N ARG A 39 -0.68 7.06 -10.75
CA ARG A 39 -1.35 7.59 -11.95
C ARG A 39 -1.72 6.48 -12.94
N ASP A 40 -0.90 5.42 -13.00
CA ASP A 40 -1.18 4.28 -13.87
C ASP A 40 -2.47 3.58 -13.48
N TYR A 41 -2.73 3.42 -12.19
CA TYR A 41 -3.97 2.80 -11.70
C TYR A 41 -5.20 3.58 -12.16
N LEU A 42 -5.19 4.91 -12.01
CA LEU A 42 -6.30 5.78 -12.44
C LEU A 42 -6.47 5.74 -13.97
N SER A 43 -5.37 5.93 -14.71
CA SER A 43 -5.36 5.92 -16.17
C SER A 43 -5.88 4.60 -16.76
N VAL A 44 -5.53 3.47 -16.14
CA VAL A 44 -6.01 2.16 -16.57
C VAL A 44 -7.50 2.01 -16.30
N MET A 45 -7.99 2.40 -15.12
CA MET A 45 -9.43 2.36 -14.80
C MET A 45 -10.25 3.23 -15.77
N GLU A 46 -9.80 4.45 -16.05
CA GLU A 46 -10.46 5.36 -17.00
C GLU A 46 -10.59 4.76 -18.42
N LYS A 47 -9.68 3.88 -18.80
CA LYS A 47 -9.68 3.22 -20.11
C LYS A 47 -10.47 1.90 -20.11
N VAL A 48 -10.23 1.03 -19.10
CA VAL A 48 -10.77 -0.33 -19.12
C VAL A 48 -12.26 -0.36 -18.77
N ILE A 49 -12.72 0.48 -17.83
CA ILE A 49 -14.12 0.49 -17.40
C ILE A 49 -15.06 0.84 -18.58
N PRO A 50 -14.89 1.97 -19.27
CA PRO A 50 -15.76 2.29 -20.42
C PRO A 50 -15.67 1.27 -21.55
N ARG A 51 -14.48 0.69 -21.77
CA ARG A 51 -14.28 -0.33 -22.81
C ARG A 51 -15.01 -1.63 -22.48
N ALA A 52 -14.94 -2.09 -21.21
CA ALA A 52 -15.67 -3.28 -20.76
C ALA A 52 -17.19 -3.09 -20.85
N LEU A 53 -17.72 -1.95 -20.40
CA LEU A 53 -19.15 -1.61 -20.51
C LEU A 53 -19.63 -1.61 -21.97
N LYS A 54 -18.85 -0.99 -22.85
CA LYS A 54 -19.15 -0.95 -24.28
C LYS A 54 -19.16 -2.34 -24.92
N GLU A 55 -18.20 -3.19 -24.58
CA GLU A 55 -18.10 -4.56 -25.09
C GLU A 55 -19.22 -5.44 -24.55
N ALA A 56 -19.60 -5.25 -23.30
CA ALA A 56 -20.76 -5.91 -22.68
C ALA A 56 -22.12 -5.40 -23.23
N GLY A 57 -22.15 -4.26 -23.93
CA GLY A 57 -23.39 -3.65 -24.44
C GLY A 57 -24.31 -3.09 -23.36
N ILE A 58 -23.76 -2.70 -22.19
CA ILE A 58 -24.50 -2.16 -21.04
C ILE A 58 -24.07 -0.73 -20.71
N GLY A 59 -24.89 -0.02 -19.94
CA GLY A 59 -24.59 1.31 -19.39
C GLY A 59 -24.11 1.25 -17.95
N GLY A 60 -23.62 2.38 -17.43
CA GLY A 60 -23.23 2.50 -16.02
C GLY A 60 -24.38 2.23 -15.06
N ASP A 61 -25.62 2.54 -15.44
CA ASP A 61 -26.83 2.32 -14.63
C ASP A 61 -27.17 0.82 -14.44
N ASP A 62 -26.60 -0.05 -15.26
CA ASP A 62 -26.78 -1.51 -15.16
C ASP A 62 -25.75 -2.13 -14.17
N VAL A 63 -24.73 -1.37 -13.74
CA VAL A 63 -23.69 -1.84 -12.83
C VAL A 63 -24.18 -1.77 -11.38
N ILE A 64 -24.31 -2.90 -10.74
CA ILE A 64 -24.81 -3.01 -9.36
C ILE A 64 -23.71 -3.04 -8.29
N GLY A 65 -22.46 -3.16 -8.70
CA GLY A 65 -21.33 -3.18 -7.78
C GLY A 65 -19.98 -3.28 -8.49
N ILE A 66 -18.93 -2.86 -7.80
CA ILE A 66 -17.53 -2.96 -8.25
C ILE A 66 -16.74 -3.67 -7.15
N GLY A 67 -16.04 -4.74 -7.52
CA GLY A 67 -15.03 -5.37 -6.68
C GLY A 67 -13.63 -5.00 -7.16
N THR A 68 -12.72 -4.80 -6.23
CA THR A 68 -11.31 -4.54 -6.52
C THR A 68 -10.44 -5.65 -5.96
N ASP A 69 -9.41 -6.03 -6.72
CA ASP A 69 -8.38 -6.96 -6.30
C ASP A 69 -7.00 -6.34 -6.48
N PHE A 70 -6.20 -6.37 -5.43
CA PHE A 70 -4.85 -5.81 -5.40
C PHE A 70 -3.88 -6.73 -4.67
N THR A 71 -2.60 -6.63 -5.02
CA THR A 71 -1.53 -7.28 -4.26
C THR A 71 -1.43 -6.68 -2.86
N ALA A 72 -1.60 -7.52 -1.83
CA ALA A 72 -1.45 -7.10 -0.44
C ALA A 72 -0.03 -6.55 -0.18
N CYS A 73 0.08 -5.59 0.74
CA CYS A 73 1.30 -4.85 1.08
C CYS A 73 1.89 -3.97 -0.05
N THR A 74 1.17 -3.73 -1.12
CA THR A 74 1.45 -2.62 -2.04
C THR A 74 0.90 -1.36 -1.39
N MET A 75 1.79 -0.51 -0.87
CA MET A 75 1.42 0.59 0.01
C MET A 75 2.01 1.92 -0.45
N LEU A 76 1.35 3.02 -0.07
CA LEU A 76 1.76 4.37 -0.45
C LEU A 76 1.47 5.40 0.64
N PRO A 77 2.28 6.47 0.74
CA PRO A 77 1.98 7.63 1.55
C PRO A 77 1.03 8.58 0.80
N ILE A 78 -0.03 9.00 1.46
CA ILE A 78 -0.98 9.99 0.95
C ILE A 78 -1.11 11.19 1.90
N ASP A 79 -1.52 12.33 1.36
CA ASP A 79 -1.88 13.49 2.16
C ASP A 79 -3.31 13.40 2.72
N LYS A 80 -3.73 14.42 3.45
CA LYS A 80 -5.07 14.53 4.05
C LYS A 80 -6.22 14.53 3.03
N ASP A 81 -5.95 14.87 1.78
CA ASP A 81 -6.94 14.91 0.70
C ASP A 81 -6.96 13.59 -0.11
N GLY A 82 -6.19 12.58 0.33
CA GLY A 82 -6.09 11.28 -0.33
C GLY A 82 -5.16 11.28 -1.55
N THR A 83 -4.37 12.34 -1.76
CA THR A 83 -3.44 12.45 -2.89
C THR A 83 -2.12 11.76 -2.54
N PRO A 84 -1.63 10.82 -3.36
CA PRO A 84 -0.31 10.23 -3.20
C PRO A 84 0.80 11.29 -3.23
N LEU A 85 1.73 11.22 -2.28
CA LEU A 85 2.77 12.25 -2.17
C LEU A 85 3.61 12.35 -3.45
N CYS A 86 3.96 11.25 -4.10
CA CYS A 86 4.71 11.28 -5.37
C CYS A 86 3.98 11.99 -6.53
N MET A 87 2.69 12.28 -6.40
CA MET A 87 1.95 13.07 -7.39
C MET A 87 2.12 14.57 -7.21
N LYS A 88 2.78 15.01 -6.15
CA LYS A 88 3.10 16.40 -5.85
C LYS A 88 4.54 16.72 -6.21
N GLN A 89 4.77 17.88 -6.81
CA GLN A 89 6.08 18.31 -7.32
C GLN A 89 7.17 18.31 -6.24
N GLU A 90 6.81 18.67 -5.00
CA GLU A 90 7.78 18.71 -3.89
C GLU A 90 8.24 17.33 -3.42
N TRP A 91 7.54 16.25 -3.79
CA TRP A 91 7.81 14.89 -3.34
C TRP A 91 8.16 13.90 -4.47
N GLU A 92 7.93 14.26 -5.73
CA GLU A 92 8.12 13.35 -6.87
C GLU A 92 9.55 12.81 -7.00
N ASP A 93 10.54 13.57 -6.53
CA ASP A 93 11.96 13.22 -6.57
C ASP A 93 12.42 12.35 -5.39
N ASN A 94 11.55 12.12 -4.39
CA ASN A 94 11.85 11.24 -3.28
C ASN A 94 11.22 9.85 -3.50
N PRO A 95 12.01 8.78 -3.67
CA PRO A 95 11.48 7.44 -3.98
C PRO A 95 10.60 6.87 -2.86
N HIS A 96 10.76 7.33 -1.60
CA HIS A 96 9.89 6.90 -0.51
C HIS A 96 8.48 7.46 -0.58
N ALA A 97 8.25 8.51 -1.38
CA ALA A 97 6.92 9.07 -1.63
C ALA A 97 6.10 8.26 -2.65
N TRP A 98 6.72 7.31 -3.36
CA TRP A 98 6.09 6.47 -4.38
C TRP A 98 5.45 5.22 -3.77
N VAL A 99 4.61 4.56 -4.58
CA VAL A 99 3.99 3.29 -4.18
C VAL A 99 5.07 2.22 -4.06
N LYS A 100 5.22 1.63 -2.87
CA LYS A 100 6.10 0.47 -2.63
C LYS A 100 5.34 -0.80 -2.98
N LEU A 101 5.71 -1.42 -4.10
CA LEU A 101 5.07 -2.64 -4.61
C LEU A 101 5.26 -3.82 -3.66
N TRP A 102 4.40 -4.84 -3.73
CA TRP A 102 4.50 -6.05 -2.91
C TRP A 102 5.89 -6.70 -2.96
N LYS A 103 6.56 -6.69 -4.11
CA LYS A 103 7.92 -7.23 -4.30
C LYS A 103 9.06 -6.26 -3.92
N HIS A 104 8.76 -5.13 -3.23
CA HIS A 104 9.78 -4.25 -2.69
C HIS A 104 10.40 -4.89 -1.44
N HIS A 105 11.65 -5.34 -1.56
CA HIS A 105 12.37 -6.06 -0.50
C HIS A 105 13.42 -5.19 0.22
N ALA A 106 13.61 -3.93 -0.19
CA ALA A 106 14.62 -3.05 0.39
C ALA A 106 14.42 -2.70 1.87
N ALA A 107 13.25 -3.02 2.45
CA ALA A 107 12.98 -2.88 3.89
C ALA A 107 13.47 -4.08 4.72
N GLN A 108 14.53 -4.78 4.29
CA GLN A 108 15.05 -5.94 5.02
C GLN A 108 15.62 -5.60 6.40
N PRO A 109 16.38 -4.50 6.60
CA PRO A 109 16.85 -4.10 7.94
C PRO A 109 15.69 -3.88 8.92
N GLU A 110 14.61 -3.25 8.47
CA GLU A 110 13.42 -2.99 9.27
C GLU A 110 12.65 -4.28 9.58
N ALA A 111 12.59 -5.21 8.62
CA ALA A 111 11.99 -6.53 8.85
C ALA A 111 12.78 -7.33 9.90
N ASP A 112 14.10 -7.29 9.85
CA ASP A 112 14.94 -7.94 10.84
C ASP A 112 14.72 -7.34 12.24
N LYS A 113 14.63 -6.01 12.36
CA LYS A 113 14.29 -5.29 13.59
C LYS A 113 12.88 -5.64 14.10
N VAL A 114 11.88 -5.69 13.22
CA VAL A 114 10.51 -6.11 13.54
C VAL A 114 10.49 -7.51 14.13
N ASN A 115 11.19 -8.46 13.51
CA ASN A 115 11.27 -9.85 13.97
C ASN A 115 12.02 -9.98 15.30
N GLU A 116 13.16 -9.30 15.44
CA GLU A 116 13.97 -9.33 16.66
C GLU A 116 13.20 -8.80 17.87
N VAL A 117 12.60 -7.61 17.74
CA VAL A 117 11.82 -6.98 18.82
C VAL A 117 10.59 -7.82 19.16
N ALA A 118 9.89 -8.38 18.17
CA ALA A 118 8.75 -9.25 18.40
C ALA A 118 9.15 -10.53 19.17
N ALA A 119 10.26 -11.15 18.79
CA ALA A 119 10.78 -12.35 19.47
C ALA A 119 11.21 -12.04 20.91
N GLN A 120 11.95 -10.93 21.14
CA GLN A 120 12.41 -10.51 22.48
C GLN A 120 11.22 -10.22 23.41
N ARG A 121 10.12 -9.70 22.89
CA ARG A 121 8.92 -9.37 23.66
C ARG A 121 7.94 -10.54 23.78
N GLY A 122 8.14 -11.61 23.02
CA GLY A 122 7.22 -12.76 22.99
C GLY A 122 5.87 -12.43 22.33
N GLU A 123 5.88 -11.60 21.29
CA GLU A 123 4.65 -11.19 20.58
C GLU A 123 4.00 -12.40 19.86
N GLU A 124 2.75 -12.70 20.19
CA GLU A 124 2.05 -13.90 19.72
C GLU A 124 1.79 -13.90 18.22
N PHE A 125 1.70 -12.72 17.58
CA PHE A 125 1.42 -12.63 16.15
C PHE A 125 2.47 -13.33 15.27
N LEU A 126 3.74 -13.46 15.72
CA LEU A 126 4.77 -14.16 14.94
C LEU A 126 4.39 -15.59 14.58
N ALA A 127 3.77 -16.33 15.52
CA ALA A 127 3.37 -17.72 15.29
C ALA A 127 2.37 -17.85 14.15
N ARG A 128 1.45 -16.89 14.01
CA ARG A 128 0.45 -16.83 12.94
C ARG A 128 1.09 -16.73 11.55
N TYR A 129 2.22 -16.05 11.45
CA TYR A 129 2.94 -15.81 10.19
C TYR A 129 4.14 -16.76 10.00
N GLY A 130 4.12 -17.92 10.66
CA GLY A 130 5.19 -18.91 10.53
C GLY A 130 6.50 -18.49 11.21
N GLY A 131 6.43 -17.58 12.17
CA GLY A 131 7.59 -17.16 13.00
C GLY A 131 8.41 -16.01 12.41
N LYS A 132 8.02 -15.45 11.27
CA LYS A 132 8.79 -14.38 10.61
C LYS A 132 7.92 -13.43 9.79
N ILE A 133 8.19 -12.13 9.93
CA ILE A 133 7.66 -11.05 9.09
C ILE A 133 8.65 -10.77 7.96
N SER A 134 8.16 -10.69 6.72
CA SER A 134 8.97 -10.43 5.52
C SER A 134 9.18 -8.93 5.29
N SER A 135 10.31 -8.57 4.67
CA SER A 135 10.64 -7.22 4.23
C SER A 135 9.62 -6.59 3.26
N GLU A 136 8.89 -7.42 2.54
CA GLU A 136 7.84 -6.95 1.62
C GLU A 136 6.57 -6.47 2.32
N TRP A 137 6.39 -6.75 3.62
CA TRP A 137 5.16 -6.47 4.34
C TRP A 137 5.03 -5.00 4.76
N PHE A 138 3.81 -4.63 5.16
CA PHE A 138 3.43 -3.24 5.41
C PHE A 138 4.27 -2.56 6.50
N ILE A 139 4.42 -3.21 7.67
CA ILE A 139 5.11 -2.61 8.84
C ILE A 139 6.59 -2.36 8.56
N PRO A 140 7.38 -3.30 8.01
CA PRO A 140 8.75 -3.00 7.61
C PRO A 140 8.87 -1.82 6.63
N LYS A 141 8.02 -1.75 5.62
CA LYS A 141 8.02 -0.64 4.64
C LYS A 141 7.65 0.70 5.27
N ALA A 142 6.67 0.70 6.20
CA ALA A 142 6.30 1.91 6.94
C ALA A 142 7.44 2.39 7.84
N LEU A 143 8.14 1.46 8.50
CA LEU A 143 9.31 1.77 9.32
C LEU A 143 10.48 2.25 8.45
N GLN A 144 10.70 1.67 7.25
CA GLN A 144 11.69 2.14 6.30
C GLN A 144 11.44 3.61 5.89
N ILE A 145 10.18 3.98 5.62
CA ILE A 145 9.87 5.38 5.31
C ILE A 145 10.22 6.29 6.49
N LEU A 146 9.93 5.88 7.71
CA LEU A 146 10.29 6.64 8.92
C LEU A 146 11.81 6.78 9.10
N ASP A 147 12.57 5.72 8.86
CA ASP A 147 14.01 5.68 9.12
C ASP A 147 14.81 6.37 8.02
N GLU A 148 14.47 6.13 6.73
CA GLU A 148 15.24 6.64 5.59
C GLU A 148 14.74 7.97 5.02
N ALA A 149 13.44 8.31 5.24
CA ALA A 149 12.81 9.55 4.75
C ALA A 149 11.80 10.10 5.78
N PRO A 150 12.25 10.50 6.98
CA PRO A 150 11.37 10.99 8.05
C PRO A 150 10.52 12.20 7.62
N GLU A 151 10.99 13.00 6.66
CA GLU A 151 10.23 14.11 6.10
C GLU A 151 9.03 13.64 5.27
N VAL A 152 9.15 12.52 4.52
CA VAL A 152 8.03 11.89 3.80
C VAL A 152 7.05 11.28 4.80
N TYR A 153 7.57 10.59 5.82
CA TYR A 153 6.73 10.04 6.89
C TYR A 153 5.92 11.13 7.60
N ALA A 154 6.55 12.27 7.91
CA ALA A 154 5.90 13.41 8.54
C ALA A 154 4.84 14.07 7.63
N ALA A 155 5.12 14.20 6.34
CA ALA A 155 4.22 14.79 5.35
C ALA A 155 3.00 13.89 5.03
N ALA A 156 3.15 12.58 5.18
CA ALA A 156 2.06 11.65 4.96
C ALA A 156 0.99 11.80 6.06
N ASP A 157 -0.25 12.05 5.67
CA ASP A 157 -1.40 11.93 6.58
C ASP A 157 -1.72 10.45 6.84
N ARG A 158 -1.58 9.62 5.80
CA ARG A 158 -1.80 8.17 5.86
C ARG A 158 -0.71 7.41 5.11
N LEU A 159 -0.43 6.22 5.63
CA LEU A 159 0.16 5.11 4.91
C LEU A 159 -0.97 4.13 4.59
N ILE A 160 -1.27 3.91 3.31
CA ILE A 160 -2.45 3.18 2.88
C ILE A 160 -2.09 2.06 1.90
N GLU A 161 -2.81 0.94 1.94
CA GLU A 161 -2.73 -0.10 0.92
C GLU A 161 -3.29 0.44 -0.42
N ALA A 162 -2.68 0.06 -1.54
CA ALA A 162 -3.12 0.54 -2.85
C ALA A 162 -4.56 0.12 -3.18
N GLY A 163 -4.97 -1.07 -2.76
CA GLY A 163 -6.36 -1.53 -2.92
C GLY A 163 -7.35 -0.66 -2.16
N ASP A 164 -7.03 -0.28 -0.92
CA ASP A 164 -7.86 0.62 -0.11
C ASP A 164 -7.86 2.04 -0.70
N TRP A 165 -6.72 2.49 -1.24
CA TRP A 165 -6.64 3.79 -1.93
C TRP A 165 -7.51 3.84 -3.19
N ILE A 166 -7.58 2.75 -3.97
CA ILE A 166 -8.49 2.66 -5.12
C ILE A 166 -9.96 2.75 -4.69
N VAL A 167 -10.33 2.09 -3.59
CA VAL A 167 -11.69 2.23 -3.03
C VAL A 167 -11.97 3.68 -2.64
N LEU A 168 -11.01 4.35 -2.00
CA LEU A 168 -11.12 5.78 -1.69
C LEU A 168 -11.34 6.63 -2.96
N GLN A 169 -10.63 6.34 -4.07
CA GLN A 169 -10.82 7.05 -5.33
C GLN A 169 -12.21 6.81 -5.96
N LEU A 170 -12.76 5.60 -5.79
CA LEU A 170 -14.04 5.23 -6.38
C LEU A 170 -15.25 5.75 -5.60
N CYS A 171 -15.19 5.78 -4.27
CA CYS A 171 -16.35 6.15 -3.43
C CYS A 171 -16.16 7.40 -2.56
N GLY A 172 -14.95 7.97 -2.50
CA GLY A 172 -14.65 9.16 -1.67
C GLY A 172 -14.55 8.88 -0.17
N GLU A 173 -14.60 7.61 0.24
CA GLU A 173 -14.52 7.22 1.64
C GLU A 173 -13.32 6.28 1.86
N GLU A 174 -12.50 6.57 2.86
CA GLU A 174 -11.43 5.66 3.27
C GLU A 174 -12.01 4.45 4.01
N LYS A 175 -11.89 3.28 3.42
CA LYS A 175 -12.25 1.99 4.00
C LYS A 175 -11.03 1.08 3.97
N ARG A 176 -10.70 0.47 5.10
CA ARG A 176 -9.53 -0.43 5.22
C ARG A 176 -10.01 -1.86 5.18
N ASN A 177 -9.48 -2.64 4.28
CA ASN A 177 -9.89 -4.02 4.05
C ASN A 177 -9.26 -4.97 5.09
N ALA A 178 -10.11 -5.72 5.80
CA ALA A 178 -9.67 -6.70 6.81
C ALA A 178 -8.75 -7.78 6.25
N CYS A 179 -8.98 -8.22 5.01
CA CYS A 179 -8.16 -9.26 4.39
C CYS A 179 -6.71 -8.80 4.24
N VAL A 180 -6.45 -7.63 3.63
CA VAL A 180 -5.07 -7.13 3.43
C VAL A 180 -4.41 -6.73 4.75
N ALA A 181 -5.17 -6.15 5.69
CA ALA A 181 -4.68 -5.81 7.02
C ALA A 181 -4.24 -7.04 7.81
N GLY A 182 -5.06 -8.11 7.80
CA GLY A 182 -4.75 -9.37 8.46
C GLY A 182 -3.68 -10.18 7.74
N TYR A 183 -3.62 -10.10 6.41
CA TYR A 183 -2.70 -10.93 5.63
C TYR A 183 -1.24 -10.46 5.76
N LYS A 184 -0.96 -9.15 5.61
CA LYS A 184 0.43 -8.65 5.57
C LYS A 184 0.67 -7.36 6.37
N ALA A 185 -0.29 -6.90 7.20
CA ALA A 185 -0.12 -5.74 8.08
C ALA A 185 -0.29 -6.06 9.58
N ILE A 186 -0.23 -7.34 9.96
CA ILE A 186 -0.21 -7.82 11.36
C ILE A 186 -1.50 -7.50 12.14
N TRP A 187 -2.62 -7.30 11.46
CA TRP A 187 -3.91 -7.07 12.09
C TRP A 187 -4.65 -8.39 12.38
N ASP A 188 -5.24 -8.53 13.60
CA ASP A 188 -6.10 -9.64 13.97
C ASP A 188 -7.04 -9.17 15.09
N GLU A 189 -8.26 -8.77 14.71
CA GLU A 189 -9.19 -8.06 15.59
C GLU A 189 -8.60 -6.78 16.24
N GLY A 190 -7.32 -6.50 16.00
CA GLY A 190 -6.54 -5.36 16.46
C GLY A 190 -5.10 -5.42 15.96
N TYR A 191 -4.43 -4.29 15.97
CA TYR A 191 -2.99 -4.23 15.71
C TYR A 191 -2.19 -4.55 16.99
N PRO A 192 -0.89 -4.89 16.89
CA PRO A 192 0.00 -4.97 18.04
C PRO A 192 -0.05 -3.72 18.93
N SER A 193 0.39 -3.86 20.17
CA SER A 193 0.31 -2.78 21.16
C SER A 193 1.19 -1.57 20.79
N LYS A 194 0.86 -0.40 21.33
CA LYS A 194 1.70 0.80 21.21
C LYS A 194 3.10 0.58 21.74
N GLU A 195 3.22 -0.20 22.81
CA GLU A 195 4.50 -0.56 23.44
C GLU A 195 5.37 -1.39 22.50
N TYR A 196 4.78 -2.23 21.66
CA TYR A 196 5.51 -2.94 20.61
C TYR A 196 6.04 -1.96 19.55
N PHE A 197 5.19 -1.10 19.02
CA PHE A 197 5.61 -0.10 18.03
C PHE A 197 6.64 0.89 18.60
N LYS A 198 6.48 1.30 19.86
CA LYS A 198 7.46 2.12 20.57
C LYS A 198 8.81 1.43 20.73
N ALA A 199 8.82 0.11 20.95
CA ALA A 199 10.05 -0.66 21.05
C ALA A 199 10.79 -0.80 19.70
N LEU A 200 10.07 -0.72 18.58
CA LEU A 200 10.68 -0.60 17.26
C LEU A 200 11.37 0.76 17.09
N ASP A 201 10.61 1.84 17.34
CA ASP A 201 11.12 3.21 17.35
C ASP A 201 10.16 4.09 18.17
N PRO A 202 10.63 4.97 19.08
CA PRO A 202 9.75 5.87 19.82
C PRO A 202 8.86 6.75 18.93
N ARG A 203 9.33 7.13 17.73
CA ARG A 203 8.55 7.91 16.74
C ARG A 203 7.43 7.09 16.10
N PHE A 204 7.48 5.76 16.20
CA PHE A 204 6.53 4.82 15.60
C PHE A 204 5.42 4.38 16.57
N GLU A 205 5.47 4.82 17.86
CA GLU A 205 4.55 4.45 18.93
C GLU A 205 3.06 4.56 18.52
N ASN A 206 2.71 5.63 17.83
CA ASN A 206 1.32 5.93 17.47
C ASN A 206 0.99 5.63 15.98
N VAL A 207 1.81 4.86 15.28
CA VAL A 207 1.68 4.62 13.83
C VAL A 207 0.27 4.19 13.42
N VAL A 208 -0.39 3.35 14.22
CA VAL A 208 -1.76 2.89 13.91
C VAL A 208 -2.74 4.05 13.91
N ALA A 209 -2.76 4.86 14.96
CA ALA A 209 -3.69 5.98 15.11
C ALA A 209 -3.39 7.12 14.13
N GLU A 210 -2.10 7.40 13.90
CA GLU A 210 -1.65 8.56 13.13
C GLU A 210 -1.56 8.29 11.63
N LYS A 211 -1.21 7.02 11.23
CA LYS A 211 -0.87 6.71 9.84
C LYS A 211 -1.70 5.58 9.23
N MET A 212 -2.24 4.64 10.03
CA MET A 212 -2.84 3.43 9.48
C MET A 212 -4.37 3.36 9.63
N ARG A 213 -4.94 4.00 10.66
CA ARG A 213 -6.31 3.82 11.15
C ARG A 213 -6.56 2.42 11.75
N SER A 214 -7.52 2.35 12.65
CA SER A 214 -7.89 1.11 13.34
C SER A 214 -9.28 0.58 12.96
N ASP A 215 -10.06 1.36 12.21
CA ASP A 215 -11.39 1.01 11.74
C ASP A 215 -11.29 0.16 10.45
N ILE A 216 -11.20 -1.14 10.65
CA ILE A 216 -11.06 -2.16 9.60
C ILE A 216 -12.44 -2.77 9.31
N TYR A 217 -12.73 -3.06 8.02
CA TYR A 217 -14.02 -3.57 7.53
C TYR A 217 -13.90 -4.90 6.84
#